data_80dec2c9e65fe9bc04da1a318a7a1522
#
_entry.id   80dec2c9e65fe9bc04da1a318a7a1522
#
_cell.length_a   1.000
_cell.length_b   1.000
_cell.length_c   1.000
_cell.angle_alpha   90.00
_cell.angle_beta   90.00
_cell.angle_gamma   90.00
#
_symmetry.space_group_name_H-M   'P 1'
#
loop_
_entity.id
_entity.type
_entity.pdbx_description
1 polymer ?
#
loop_
_entity_poly.entity_id
_entity_poly.type
_entity_poly.pdbx_seq_one_letter_code
_entity_poly.pdbx_strand_id
1 'polypeptide(L)' 'MTKEEFLSTLAKNNIDVKVHFDDSAMSEGFCVRKNHFRYETLYCERGNVYDVIGHPSESDALIFLWNRINKNIK' A
#
# COMPACT_ATOMS: atom_id res chain seq x y z
N MET A 1 -8.12 9.50 -3.12
CA MET A 1 -8.55 8.18 -2.62
C MET A 1 -8.28 8.09 -1.13
N THR A 2 -9.26 7.70 -0.36
CA THR A 2 -9.09 7.50 1.06
C THR A 2 -8.76 6.03 1.33
N LYS A 3 -8.33 5.74 2.57
CA LYS A 3 -8.06 4.36 3.00
C LYS A 3 -9.30 3.48 2.82
N GLU A 4 -10.47 4.01 3.19
CA GLU A 4 -11.73 3.27 3.08
C GLU A 4 -12.09 3.00 1.63
N GLU A 5 -11.91 3.97 0.77
CA GLU A 5 -12.13 3.79 -0.66
C GLU A 5 -11.19 2.75 -1.25
N PHE A 6 -9.93 2.79 -0.83
CA PHE A 6 -8.93 1.84 -1.28
C PHE A 6 -9.32 0.41 -0.91
N LEU A 7 -9.67 0.18 0.36
CA LEU A 7 -10.07 -1.13 0.83
C LEU A 7 -11.35 -1.61 0.17
N SER A 8 -12.30 -0.71 0.00
CA SER A 8 -13.56 -1.00 -0.68
C SER A 8 -13.33 -1.40 -2.14
N THR A 9 -12.42 -0.71 -2.81
CA THR A 9 -12.08 -1.00 -4.20
C THR A 9 -11.45 -2.37 -4.34
N LEU A 10 -10.56 -2.74 -3.43
CA LEU A 10 -9.97 -4.08 -3.42
C LEU A 10 -11.04 -5.16 -3.25
N ALA A 11 -11.93 -4.98 -2.29
CA ALA A 11 -12.99 -5.93 -2.03
C ALA A 11 -13.95 -6.06 -3.22
N LYS A 12 -14.29 -4.94 -3.83
CA LYS A 12 -15.21 -4.88 -4.96
C LYS A 12 -14.66 -5.60 -6.19
N ASN A 13 -13.36 -5.62 -6.34
CA ASN A 13 -12.70 -6.29 -7.47
C ASN A 13 -12.19 -7.68 -7.11
N ASN A 14 -12.56 -8.20 -5.95
CA ASN A 14 -12.16 -9.52 -5.47
C ASN A 14 -10.64 -9.69 -5.44
N ILE A 15 -9.95 -8.64 -5.05
CA ILE A 15 -8.49 -8.64 -4.96
C ILE A 15 -8.08 -9.06 -3.55
N ASP A 16 -7.42 -10.20 -3.45
CA ASP A 16 -6.96 -10.74 -2.17
C ASP A 16 -5.47 -10.43 -1.99
N VAL A 17 -5.18 -9.18 -1.65
CA VAL A 17 -3.82 -8.71 -1.41
C VAL A 17 -3.74 -8.15 -0.01
N LYS A 18 -2.70 -8.51 0.72
CA LYS A 18 -2.48 -7.99 2.07
C LYS A 18 -1.87 -6.60 2.01
N VAL A 19 -2.54 -5.66 2.65
CA VAL A 19 -2.07 -4.27 2.74
C VAL A 19 -2.13 -3.83 4.21
N HIS A 20 -1.03 -3.31 4.70
CA HIS A 20 -0.90 -2.85 6.07
C HIS A 20 -0.76 -1.34 6.10
N PHE A 21 -1.31 -0.71 7.14
CA PHE A 21 -1.34 0.76 7.22
C PHE A 21 -0.52 1.29 8.39
N ASP A 22 0.31 0.46 9.01
CA ASP A 22 1.24 0.94 10.00
C ASP A 22 2.61 0.29 9.78
N ASP A 23 3.64 0.89 10.36
CA ASP A 23 5.00 0.44 10.16
C ASP A 23 5.47 -0.55 11.23
N SER A 24 4.63 -0.87 12.20
CA SER A 24 4.98 -1.79 13.26
C SER A 24 4.91 -3.25 12.82
N ALA A 25 4.16 -3.51 11.78
CA ALA A 25 3.94 -4.87 11.30
C ALA A 25 4.90 -5.17 10.14
N MET A 26 5.96 -5.88 10.43
CA MET A 26 6.85 -6.41 9.40
C MET A 26 6.21 -7.63 8.73
N SER A 27 4.92 -7.55 8.50
CA SER A 27 4.15 -8.61 7.89
C SER A 27 4.30 -8.59 6.38
N GLU A 28 4.22 -9.77 5.77
CA GLU A 28 4.30 -9.86 4.31
C GLU A 28 3.15 -9.09 3.65
N GLY A 29 3.45 -8.44 2.55
CA GLY A 29 2.48 -7.70 1.76
C GLY A 29 2.88 -6.26 1.56
N PHE A 30 1.95 -5.50 0.98
CA PHE A 30 2.16 -4.07 0.78
C PHE A 30 1.92 -3.31 2.08
N CYS A 31 2.66 -2.23 2.25
CA CYS A 31 2.52 -1.39 3.43
C CYS A 31 2.46 0.07 3.01
N VAL A 32 1.57 0.81 3.66
CA VAL A 32 1.50 2.26 3.53
C VAL A 32 1.76 2.83 4.90
N ARG A 33 2.78 3.64 5.03
CA ARG A 33 3.13 4.23 6.32
C ARG A 33 3.37 5.73 6.20
N LYS A 34 3.15 6.44 7.29
CA LYS A 34 3.45 7.86 7.35
C LYS A 34 4.84 8.03 7.91
N ASN A 35 5.69 8.79 7.23
CA ASN A 35 7.05 9.08 7.64
C ASN A 35 7.27 10.58 7.64
N HIS A 36 7.20 11.21 8.82
CA HIS A 36 7.34 12.66 8.99
C HIS A 36 6.33 13.45 8.15
N PHE A 37 6.76 14.01 7.05
CA PHE A 37 5.93 14.90 6.24
C PHE A 37 5.36 14.23 4.99
N ARG A 38 5.56 12.95 4.83
CA ARG A 38 5.10 12.26 3.61
C ARG A 38 4.65 10.85 3.95
N TYR A 39 4.02 10.22 2.98
CA TYR A 39 3.60 8.83 3.08
C TYR A 39 4.52 7.98 2.22
N GLU A 40 4.74 6.76 2.64
CA GLU A 40 5.58 5.82 1.89
C GLU A 40 4.81 4.56 1.60
N THR A 41 5.00 4.04 0.38
CA THR A 41 4.52 2.71 0.01
C THR A 41 5.73 1.80 -0.10
N LEU A 42 5.55 0.56 0.34
CA LEU A 42 6.64 -0.42 0.31
C LEU A 42 6.05 -1.83 0.25
N TYR A 43 6.89 -2.78 -0.05
CA TYR A 43 6.52 -4.19 -0.05
C TYR A 43 7.43 -4.92 0.92
N CYS A 44 6.84 -5.72 1.81
CA CYS A 44 7.58 -6.50 2.80
C CYS A 44 7.48 -7.97 2.49
N GLU A 45 8.61 -8.67 2.52
CA GLU A 45 8.65 -10.11 2.31
C GLU A 45 9.81 -10.68 3.10
N ARG A 46 9.50 -11.67 3.95
CA ARG A 46 10.50 -12.39 4.76
C ARG A 46 11.42 -11.46 5.56
N GLY A 47 10.84 -10.41 6.13
CA GLY A 47 11.61 -9.46 6.93
C GLY A 47 12.39 -8.43 6.12
N ASN A 48 12.31 -8.47 4.80
CA ASN A 48 12.96 -7.50 3.93
C ASN A 48 11.95 -6.50 3.39
N VAL A 49 12.44 -5.29 3.11
CA VAL A 49 11.62 -4.21 2.59
C VAL A 49 12.07 -3.87 1.18
N TYR A 50 11.13 -3.81 0.26
CA TYR A 50 11.42 -3.53 -1.15
C TYR A 50 10.60 -2.34 -1.64
N ASP A 51 11.12 -1.64 -2.64
CA ASP A 51 10.38 -0.62 -3.40
C ASP A 51 9.78 0.48 -2.52
N VAL A 52 10.58 1.02 -1.62
CA VAL A 52 10.14 2.14 -0.78
C VAL A 52 10.05 3.40 -1.63
N ILE A 53 8.85 3.95 -1.73
CA ILE A 53 8.59 5.15 -2.53
C ILE A 53 7.84 6.16 -1.68
N GLY A 54 8.30 7.41 -1.71
CA GLY A 54 7.66 8.50 -0.97
C GLY A 54 6.60 9.21 -1.79
N HIS A 55 5.54 9.64 -1.11
CA HIS A 55 4.42 10.35 -1.73
C HIS A 55 4.06 11.56 -0.88
N PRO A 56 3.57 12.66 -1.50
CA PRO A 56 3.26 13.87 -0.74
C PRO A 56 2.00 13.75 0.12
N SER A 57 1.11 12.80 -0.17
CA SER A 57 -0.13 12.63 0.60
C SER A 57 -0.52 11.16 0.64
N GLU A 58 -1.42 10.84 1.58
CA GLU A 58 -1.97 9.50 1.67
C GLU A 58 -2.74 9.13 0.40
N SER A 59 -3.49 10.06 -0.13
CA SER A 59 -4.25 9.85 -1.36
C SER A 59 -3.34 9.43 -2.50
N ASP A 60 -2.22 10.14 -2.69
CA ASP A 60 -1.27 9.83 -3.74
C ASP A 60 -0.64 8.45 -3.53
N ALA A 61 -0.32 8.12 -2.28
CA ALA A 61 0.24 6.82 -1.95
C ALA A 61 -0.74 5.69 -2.29
N LEU A 62 -2.00 5.85 -1.94
CA LEU A 62 -3.02 4.85 -2.19
C LEU A 62 -3.32 4.68 -3.68
N ILE A 63 -3.34 5.78 -4.43
CA ILE A 63 -3.52 5.73 -5.87
C ILE A 63 -2.36 4.99 -6.54
N PHE A 64 -1.14 5.31 -6.13
CA PHE A 64 0.04 4.63 -6.63
C PHE A 64 -0.03 3.13 -6.35
N LEU A 65 -0.36 2.77 -5.12
CA LEU A 65 -0.43 1.38 -4.70
C LEU A 65 -1.53 0.63 -5.44
N TRP A 66 -2.69 1.27 -5.60
CA TRP A 66 -3.79 0.69 -6.36
C TRP A 66 -3.38 0.36 -7.79
N ASN A 67 -2.73 1.31 -8.45
CA ASN A 67 -2.28 1.11 -9.83
C ASN A 67 -1.28 -0.04 -9.92
N ARG A 68 -0.40 -0.15 -8.94
CA ARG A 68 0.59 -1.22 -8.91
C ARG A 68 -0.05 -2.58 -8.72
N ILE A 69 -0.97 -2.69 -7.78
CA ILE A 69 -1.68 -3.94 -7.52
C ILE A 69 -2.51 -4.35 -8.73
N ASN A 70 -3.25 -3.41 -9.27
CA ASN A 70 -4.11 -3.66 -10.44
C ASN A 70 -3.30 -4.10 -11.67
N LYS A 71 -2.14 -3.53 -11.85
CA LYS A 71 -1.25 -3.89 -12.96
C LYS A 71 -0.72 -5.31 -12.83
N ASN A 72 -0.47 -5.77 -11.60
CA ASN A 72 0.10 -7.10 -11.37
C ASN A 72 -0.92 -8.22 -11.38
N ILE A 73 -2.19 -7.90 -11.43
CA ILE A 73 -3.27 -8.90 -11.35
C ILE A 73 -3.67 -9.43 -12.72
N LYS A 74 -3.18 -8.87 -13.74
CA LYS A 74 -3.50 -9.35 -15.09
C LYS A 74 -2.79 -10.64 -15.45
#